data_6293959315ba742b776842f964d18494
#
_entry.id   6293959315ba742b776842f964d18494
#
_cell.length_a   1.000
_cell.length_b   1.000
_cell.length_c   1.000
_cell.angle_alpha   90.00
_cell.angle_beta   90.00
_cell.angle_gamma   90.00
#
_symmetry.space_group_name_H-M   'P 1'
#
loop_
_entity.id
_entity.type
_entity.pdbx_description
1 polymer ?
#
loop_
_entity_poly.entity_id
_entity_poly.type
_entity_poly.pdbx_seq_one_letter_code
_entity_poly.pdbx_strand_id
1 'polypeptide(L)'
;MKKVCVLILLGLVIISTGIYQYYYQDSSPNNIVIMDESHELVDTSINESISNRILAVYLEGPYYYYLGYDGIGRYDIKNHKLDVWEFTIYGDETEQHKLYHPRSKMTVNKKNNLEDFSKADLDNFEKMLMNSDRGAKYFNKRWYHSGYEATFLDLDNQLIITNDVRGVKDTATKILIFNVSGFIIIDKETNDIQVYFDESLVGKKVRDSLIAMLRYNYGNQLTILNSLDEIGEAERTILLQLRDNYVSKK
;
A
#
# COMPACT_ATOMS: atom_id res chain seq x y z
N MET A 1 39.48 -6.35 29.88
CA MET A 1 38.94 -6.28 28.51
C MET A 1 37.54 -6.87 28.36
N LYS A 2 37.21 -8.10 28.85
CA LYS A 2 35.86 -8.70 28.68
C LYS A 2 34.70 -7.87 29.30
N LYS A 3 34.90 -7.20 30.44
CA LYS A 3 33.85 -6.39 31.07
C LYS A 3 33.50 -5.10 30.31
N VAL A 4 34.47 -4.51 29.61
CA VAL A 4 34.26 -3.31 28.76
C VAL A 4 33.47 -3.63 27.51
N CYS A 5 33.75 -4.78 26.86
CA CYS A 5 32.98 -5.22 25.67
C CYS A 5 31.50 -5.51 26.01
N VAL A 6 31.21 -6.07 27.18
CA VAL A 6 29.82 -6.35 27.61
C VAL A 6 29.06 -5.06 27.87
N LEU A 7 29.72 -4.04 28.49
CA LEU A 7 29.10 -2.73 28.69
C LEU A 7 28.83 -1.96 27.40
N ILE A 8 29.70 -2.06 26.40
CA ILE A 8 29.51 -1.46 25.08
C ILE A 8 28.35 -2.15 24.33
N LEU A 9 28.27 -3.49 24.39
CA LEU A 9 27.17 -4.26 23.79
C LEU A 9 25.81 -3.94 24.45
N LEU A 10 25.76 -3.85 25.79
CA LEU A 10 24.56 -3.44 26.50
C LEU A 10 24.16 -1.99 26.17
N GLY A 11 25.13 -1.07 26.06
CA GLY A 11 24.87 0.31 25.63
C GLY A 11 24.32 0.40 24.22
N LEU A 12 24.83 -0.39 23.27
CA LEU A 12 24.33 -0.44 21.90
C LEU A 12 22.91 -1.03 21.79
N VAL A 13 22.59 -2.04 22.60
CA VAL A 13 21.24 -2.61 22.66
C VAL A 13 20.25 -1.61 23.25
N ILE A 14 20.63 -0.89 24.32
CA ILE A 14 19.77 0.15 24.91
C ILE A 14 19.58 1.33 23.96
N ILE A 15 20.62 1.73 23.23
CA ILE A 15 20.52 2.80 22.21
C ILE A 15 19.66 2.34 21.04
N SER A 16 19.81 1.11 20.56
CA SER A 16 19.01 0.59 19.43
C SER A 16 17.53 0.40 19.82
N THR A 17 17.24 -0.09 21.01
CA THR A 17 15.87 -0.17 21.52
C THR A 17 15.29 1.21 21.83
N GLY A 18 16.08 2.14 22.37
CA GLY A 18 15.65 3.52 22.58
C GLY A 18 15.39 4.28 21.27
N ILE A 19 16.21 4.09 20.24
CA ILE A 19 15.99 4.67 18.91
C ILE A 19 14.77 4.01 18.25
N TYR A 20 14.60 2.69 18.37
CA TYR A 20 13.43 1.98 17.86
C TYR A 20 12.13 2.46 18.52
N GLN A 21 12.11 2.63 19.85
CA GLN A 21 11.00 3.23 20.57
C GLN A 21 10.79 4.71 20.23
N TYR A 22 11.86 5.49 20.07
CA TYR A 22 11.77 6.92 19.74
C TYR A 22 11.17 7.18 18.35
N TYR A 23 11.49 6.37 17.35
CA TYR A 23 10.89 6.50 16.01
C TYR A 23 9.44 6.01 15.89
N TYR A 24 8.96 5.19 16.85
CA TYR A 24 7.59 4.66 16.85
C TYR A 24 6.70 5.25 17.97
N GLN A 25 7.26 5.98 18.92
CA GLN A 25 6.54 6.49 20.10
C GLN A 25 6.19 7.97 20.07
N ASP A 26 6.63 8.75 19.09
CA ASP A 26 6.30 10.18 19.09
C ASP A 26 4.98 10.42 18.34
N SER A 27 3.97 10.75 19.14
CA SER A 27 2.68 11.36 18.87
C SER A 27 1.45 10.46 18.70
N SER A 28 1.51 9.15 18.76
CA SER A 28 0.26 8.39 18.86
C SER A 28 -0.30 8.46 20.28
N PRO A 29 -1.60 8.77 20.49
CA PRO A 29 -2.25 8.50 21.76
C PRO A 29 -1.96 7.03 22.12
N ASN A 30 -1.52 6.78 23.36
CA ASN A 30 -0.87 5.56 23.85
C ASN A 30 -1.56 4.21 23.59
N ASN A 31 -2.68 4.20 22.88
CA ASN A 31 -3.53 3.00 22.69
C ASN A 31 -3.64 2.53 21.25
N ILE A 32 -3.11 3.27 20.26
CA ILE A 32 -3.17 2.85 18.85
C ILE A 32 -1.79 2.36 18.42
N VAL A 33 -1.73 1.12 17.96
CA VAL A 33 -0.48 0.47 17.55
C VAL A 33 -0.64 -0.20 16.18
N ILE A 34 0.46 -0.27 15.44
CA ILE A 34 0.57 -1.13 14.27
C ILE A 34 1.28 -2.41 14.74
N MET A 35 0.63 -3.55 14.58
CA MET A 35 1.17 -4.85 14.97
C MET A 35 2.25 -5.28 13.95
N ASP A 36 3.45 -5.59 14.43
CA ASP A 36 4.63 -5.86 13.57
C ASP A 36 4.42 -7.05 12.61
N GLU A 37 3.80 -8.13 13.06
CA GLU A 37 3.63 -9.36 12.26
C GLU A 37 2.50 -9.27 11.23
N SER A 38 1.39 -8.62 11.60
CA SER A 38 0.19 -8.54 10.76
C SER A 38 0.06 -7.22 10.01
N HIS A 39 0.86 -6.21 10.37
CA HIS A 39 0.70 -4.81 9.93
C HIS A 39 -0.71 -4.26 10.17
N GLU A 40 -1.39 -4.79 11.19
CA GLU A 40 -2.74 -4.44 11.57
C GLU A 40 -2.73 -3.20 12.47
N LEU A 41 -3.60 -2.24 12.20
CA LEU A 41 -3.82 -1.08 13.05
C LEU A 41 -4.83 -1.47 14.15
N VAL A 42 -4.42 -1.42 15.41
CA VAL A 42 -5.20 -1.91 16.56
C VAL A 42 -5.38 -0.81 17.60
N ASP A 43 -6.60 -0.65 18.11
CA ASP A 43 -6.86 0.08 19.36
C ASP A 43 -6.73 -0.89 20.53
N THR A 44 -5.62 -0.79 21.24
CA THR A 44 -5.31 -1.68 22.38
C THR A 44 -6.15 -1.38 23.61
N SER A 45 -6.77 -0.19 23.72
CA SER A 45 -7.65 0.15 24.85
C SER A 45 -8.93 -0.68 24.86
N ILE A 46 -9.40 -1.06 23.68
CA ILE A 46 -10.58 -1.92 23.50
C ILE A 46 -10.21 -3.29 22.91
N ASN A 47 -8.95 -3.48 22.52
CA ASN A 47 -8.42 -4.69 21.88
C ASN A 47 -9.20 -5.06 20.61
N GLU A 48 -9.30 -4.09 19.67
CA GLU A 48 -10.00 -4.27 18.39
C GLU A 48 -9.21 -3.72 17.21
N SER A 49 -9.36 -4.35 16.07
CA SER A 49 -8.76 -3.94 14.81
C SER A 49 -9.47 -2.75 14.19
N ILE A 50 -8.70 -1.73 13.85
CA ILE A 50 -9.17 -0.62 13.04
C ILE A 50 -9.07 -1.00 11.55
N SER A 51 -7.93 -1.52 11.13
CA SER A 51 -7.67 -1.90 9.74
C SER A 51 -6.62 -2.99 9.62
N ASN A 52 -6.67 -3.74 8.53
CA ASN A 52 -5.74 -4.80 8.20
C ASN A 52 -4.69 -4.31 7.20
N ARG A 53 -3.44 -4.79 7.35
CA ARG A 53 -2.31 -4.50 6.45
C ARG A 53 -2.20 -3.04 6.05
N ILE A 54 -1.74 -2.23 7.00
CA ILE A 54 -1.63 -0.77 6.82
C ILE A 54 -0.60 -0.42 5.77
N LEU A 55 -1.01 0.43 4.83
CA LEU A 55 -0.19 0.98 3.76
C LEU A 55 0.20 2.44 4.03
N ALA A 56 -0.69 3.19 4.66
CA ALA A 56 -0.45 4.56 5.08
C ALA A 56 -1.28 4.91 6.31
N VAL A 57 -0.74 5.77 7.17
CA VAL A 57 -1.45 6.34 8.31
C VAL A 57 -1.09 7.81 8.49
N TYR A 58 -2.04 8.58 9.01
CA TYR A 58 -1.86 9.98 9.36
C TYR A 58 -2.72 10.33 10.59
N LEU A 59 -2.11 11.00 11.56
CA LEU A 59 -2.81 11.44 12.76
C LEU A 59 -3.10 12.95 12.66
N GLU A 60 -4.37 13.33 12.80
CA GLU A 60 -4.79 14.73 12.88
C GLU A 60 -5.77 14.91 14.04
N GLY A 61 -5.31 15.59 15.10
CA GLY A 61 -6.10 15.73 16.32
C GLY A 61 -6.48 14.39 16.93
N PRO A 62 -7.80 14.12 17.17
CA PRO A 62 -8.26 12.83 17.72
C PRO A 62 -8.51 11.75 16.66
N TYR A 63 -8.15 11.98 15.40
CA TYR A 63 -8.49 11.11 14.30
C TYR A 63 -7.26 10.44 13.69
N TYR A 64 -7.33 9.11 13.52
CA TYR A 64 -6.44 8.36 12.64
C TYR A 64 -7.07 8.23 11.26
N TYR A 65 -6.39 8.74 10.26
CA TYR A 65 -6.66 8.48 8.85
C TYR A 65 -5.76 7.33 8.41
N TYR A 66 -6.30 6.36 7.70
CA TYR A 66 -5.51 5.21 7.26
C TYR A 66 -5.92 4.74 5.87
N LEU A 67 -4.99 4.08 5.19
CA LEU A 67 -5.19 3.22 4.04
C LEU A 67 -4.66 1.84 4.42
N GLY A 68 -5.50 0.83 4.31
CA GLY A 68 -5.16 -0.58 4.50
C GLY A 68 -5.66 -1.42 3.34
N TYR A 69 -5.41 -2.73 3.39
CA TYR A 69 -5.92 -3.66 2.38
C TYR A 69 -7.44 -3.81 2.43
N ASP A 70 -8.04 -3.57 3.57
CA ASP A 70 -9.48 -3.65 3.80
C ASP A 70 -10.22 -2.32 3.54
N GLY A 71 -9.51 -1.26 3.21
CA GLY A 71 -10.14 0.01 2.87
C GLY A 71 -9.37 1.25 3.25
N ILE A 72 -10.03 2.38 3.05
CA ILE A 72 -9.58 3.69 3.50
C ILE A 72 -10.58 4.21 4.54
N GLY A 73 -10.08 4.79 5.63
CA GLY A 73 -10.97 5.21 6.69
C GLY A 73 -10.39 6.22 7.67
N ARG A 74 -11.28 6.69 8.53
CA ARG A 74 -11.00 7.58 9.64
C ARG A 74 -11.49 6.95 10.94
N TYR A 75 -10.62 6.82 11.91
CA TYR A 75 -10.95 6.34 13.24
C TYR A 75 -10.91 7.47 14.27
N ASP A 76 -12.03 7.70 14.96
CA ASP A 76 -12.16 8.61 16.10
C ASP A 76 -11.75 7.86 17.38
N ILE A 77 -10.57 8.17 17.90
CA ILE A 77 -9.97 7.52 19.06
C ILE A 77 -10.82 7.69 20.32
N LYS A 78 -11.40 8.88 20.48
CA LYS A 78 -12.15 9.23 21.69
C LYS A 78 -13.49 8.51 21.79
N ASN A 79 -14.15 8.34 20.65
CA ASN A 79 -15.50 7.81 20.58
C ASN A 79 -15.55 6.36 20.07
N HIS A 80 -14.38 5.74 19.78
CA HIS A 80 -14.26 4.42 19.17
C HIS A 80 -15.16 4.26 17.95
N LYS A 81 -15.14 5.28 17.07
CA LYS A 81 -15.97 5.32 15.87
C LYS A 81 -15.10 5.22 14.62
N LEU A 82 -15.42 4.28 13.77
CA LEU A 82 -14.75 4.03 12.50
C LEU A 82 -15.68 4.42 11.34
N ASP A 83 -15.31 5.44 10.57
CA ASP A 83 -15.88 5.71 9.26
C ASP A 83 -14.96 5.07 8.22
N VAL A 84 -15.45 4.14 7.40
CA VAL A 84 -14.63 3.36 6.47
C VAL A 84 -15.33 3.14 5.13
N TRP A 85 -14.61 3.34 4.05
CA TRP A 85 -14.93 2.82 2.73
C TRP A 85 -14.14 1.54 2.50
N GLU A 86 -14.82 0.40 2.63
CA GLU A 86 -14.21 -0.91 2.52
C GLU A 86 -13.90 -1.25 1.06
N PHE A 87 -12.73 -1.83 0.83
CA PHE A 87 -12.32 -2.30 -0.48
C PHE A 87 -12.77 -3.74 -0.69
N THR A 88 -13.27 -4.03 -1.89
CA THR A 88 -13.50 -5.40 -2.35
C THR A 88 -12.24 -5.88 -3.07
N ILE A 89 -11.16 -6.06 -2.33
CA ILE A 89 -9.93 -6.58 -2.92
C ILE A 89 -10.11 -8.07 -3.19
N TYR A 90 -10.02 -8.45 -4.46
CA TYR A 90 -10.12 -9.83 -4.95
C TYR A 90 -11.42 -10.53 -4.54
N GLY A 91 -12.50 -10.39 -5.17
CA GLY A 91 -13.74 -11.19 -5.11
C GLY A 91 -13.76 -12.56 -4.42
N ASP A 92 -12.76 -12.87 -3.65
CA ASP A 92 -12.56 -14.09 -2.90
C ASP A 92 -12.41 -13.70 -1.42
N GLU A 93 -13.39 -14.11 -0.62
CA GLU A 93 -13.43 -13.97 0.84
C GLU A 93 -12.33 -14.81 1.53
N THR A 94 -11.19 -15.01 0.87
CA THR A 94 -10.10 -15.80 1.40
C THR A 94 -9.55 -15.18 2.68
N GLU A 95 -9.00 -16.03 3.54
CA GLU A 95 -8.54 -15.73 4.90
C GLU A 95 -7.57 -14.53 5.04
N GLN A 96 -7.02 -14.04 3.94
CA GLN A 96 -6.07 -12.93 3.92
C GLN A 96 -6.66 -11.57 4.34
N HIS A 97 -7.99 -11.43 4.36
CA HIS A 97 -8.68 -10.18 4.73
C HIS A 97 -9.39 -10.25 6.08
N LYS A 98 -9.30 -11.39 6.79
CA LYS A 98 -9.87 -11.49 8.13
C LYS A 98 -9.05 -10.66 9.10
N LEU A 99 -9.72 -9.78 9.83
CA LEU A 99 -9.13 -9.11 10.97
C LEU A 99 -8.83 -10.14 12.06
N TYR A 100 -7.65 -10.04 12.68
CA TYR A 100 -7.29 -10.88 13.82
C TYR A 100 -8.12 -10.52 15.05
N HIS A 101 -8.50 -9.23 15.17
CA HIS A 101 -9.31 -8.72 16.25
C HIS A 101 -10.66 -8.25 15.71
N PRO A 102 -11.79 -8.67 16.30
CA PRO A 102 -13.10 -8.26 15.85
C PRO A 102 -13.36 -6.76 16.11
N ARG A 103 -14.32 -6.18 15.40
CA ARG A 103 -14.75 -4.77 15.55
C ARG A 103 -16.06 -4.65 16.38
N SER A 104 -16.22 -5.47 17.42
CA SER A 104 -17.47 -5.57 18.18
C SER A 104 -17.70 -4.44 19.18
N LYS A 105 -16.63 -3.75 19.61
CA LYS A 105 -16.66 -2.67 20.60
C LYS A 105 -16.56 -1.28 19.97
N MET A 106 -16.40 -1.18 18.65
CA MET A 106 -16.41 0.09 17.95
C MET A 106 -17.68 0.29 17.13
N THR A 107 -18.06 1.54 16.92
CA THR A 107 -19.14 1.88 16.00
C THR A 107 -18.57 2.01 14.60
N VAL A 108 -18.96 1.10 13.70
CA VAL A 108 -18.52 1.13 12.29
C VAL A 108 -19.58 1.76 11.42
N ASN A 109 -19.20 2.81 10.69
CA ASN A 109 -20.04 3.50 9.73
C ASN A 109 -19.43 3.32 8.32
N LYS A 110 -20.04 2.44 7.53
CA LYS A 110 -19.60 2.14 6.17
C LYS A 110 -19.99 3.26 5.23
N LYS A 111 -19.01 3.65 4.39
CA LYS A 111 -19.18 4.58 3.30
C LYS A 111 -19.26 3.82 1.98
N ASN A 112 -19.99 4.36 1.00
CA ASN A 112 -20.08 3.73 -0.33
C ASN A 112 -18.95 4.16 -1.26
N ASN A 113 -18.39 5.36 -1.01
CA ASN A 113 -17.29 5.93 -1.78
C ASN A 113 -16.53 6.99 -0.96
N LEU A 114 -15.43 7.54 -1.50
CA LEU A 114 -14.66 8.60 -0.86
C LEU A 114 -15.47 9.90 -0.69
N GLU A 115 -16.40 10.19 -1.58
CA GLU A 115 -17.19 11.43 -1.57
C GLU A 115 -18.17 11.49 -0.40
N ASP A 116 -18.46 10.36 0.26
CA ASP A 116 -19.26 10.29 1.48
C ASP A 116 -18.53 10.82 2.74
N PHE A 117 -17.24 11.08 2.63
CA PHE A 117 -16.46 11.74 3.67
C PHE A 117 -16.56 13.26 3.57
N SER A 118 -16.34 13.96 4.68
CA SER A 118 -16.31 15.41 4.66
C SER A 118 -15.11 15.94 3.85
N LYS A 119 -15.20 17.17 3.36
CA LYS A 119 -14.09 17.80 2.66
C LYS A 119 -12.80 17.82 3.51
N ALA A 120 -12.93 18.07 4.82
CA ALA A 120 -11.77 18.06 5.71
C ALA A 120 -11.15 16.66 5.83
N ASP A 121 -11.95 15.60 5.81
CA ASP A 121 -11.45 14.23 5.80
C ASP A 121 -10.73 13.91 4.49
N LEU A 122 -11.29 14.33 3.35
CA LEU A 122 -10.65 14.15 2.03
C LEU A 122 -9.31 14.86 1.95
N ASP A 123 -9.21 16.09 2.47
CA ASP A 123 -7.97 16.85 2.55
C ASP A 123 -6.92 16.12 3.44
N ASN A 124 -7.36 15.46 4.51
CA ASN A 124 -6.47 14.69 5.38
C ASN A 124 -6.07 13.33 4.76
N PHE A 125 -6.95 12.67 4.02
CA PHE A 125 -6.56 11.50 3.22
C PHE A 125 -5.52 11.86 2.16
N GLU A 126 -5.68 12.99 1.46
CA GLU A 126 -4.67 13.47 0.51
C GLU A 126 -3.32 13.73 1.20
N LYS A 127 -3.31 14.40 2.35
CA LYS A 127 -2.07 14.59 3.16
C LYS A 127 -1.45 13.25 3.55
N MET A 128 -2.26 12.28 4.01
CA MET A 128 -1.80 10.95 4.36
C MET A 128 -1.10 10.27 3.16
N LEU A 129 -1.73 10.28 2.00
CA LEU A 129 -1.20 9.63 0.80
C LEU A 129 0.05 10.31 0.26
N MET A 130 0.13 11.65 0.39
CA MET A 130 1.30 12.43 -0.07
C MET A 130 2.49 12.37 0.89
N ASN A 131 2.23 12.26 2.20
CA ASN A 131 3.26 12.31 3.24
C ASN A 131 3.63 10.94 3.80
N SER A 132 3.11 9.86 3.20
CA SER A 132 3.44 8.52 3.67
C SER A 132 4.95 8.24 3.48
N ASP A 133 5.58 7.74 4.53
CA ASP A 133 7.01 7.47 4.60
C ASP A 133 7.46 6.35 3.63
N ARG A 134 8.79 6.28 3.40
CA ARG A 134 9.48 5.18 2.71
C ARG A 134 9.25 5.06 1.21
N GLY A 135 9.14 6.19 0.50
CA GLY A 135 9.10 6.23 -0.95
C GLY A 135 7.73 5.91 -1.56
N ALA A 136 6.67 5.97 -0.74
CA ALA A 136 5.32 5.97 -1.25
C ALA A 136 5.06 7.16 -2.17
N LYS A 137 4.21 6.97 -3.16
CA LYS A 137 3.87 8.00 -4.15
C LYS A 137 2.39 7.93 -4.50
N TYR A 138 1.78 9.10 -4.60
CA TYR A 138 0.41 9.29 -5.02
C TYR A 138 0.36 10.02 -6.36
N PHE A 139 -0.31 9.44 -7.34
CA PHE A 139 -0.33 9.93 -8.72
C PHE A 139 -1.77 10.21 -9.16
N ASN A 140 -1.99 11.35 -9.77
CA ASN A 140 -3.27 11.71 -10.41
C ASN A 140 -4.53 11.50 -9.55
N LYS A 141 -4.39 11.62 -8.21
CA LYS A 141 -5.50 11.39 -7.26
C LYS A 141 -6.17 10.01 -7.34
N ARG A 142 -5.60 9.07 -8.08
CA ARG A 142 -6.14 7.73 -8.30
C ARG A 142 -5.15 6.62 -7.97
N TRP A 143 -3.88 6.78 -8.37
CA TRP A 143 -2.89 5.72 -8.27
C TRP A 143 -2.01 5.90 -7.05
N TYR A 144 -1.85 4.87 -6.27
CA TYR A 144 -1.02 4.89 -5.08
C TYR A 144 -0.01 3.75 -5.09
N HIS A 145 1.27 4.09 -4.89
CA HIS A 145 2.35 3.14 -4.64
C HIS A 145 2.73 3.18 -3.17
N SER A 146 2.52 2.08 -2.46
CA SER A 146 3.01 1.91 -1.09
C SER A 146 4.50 1.58 -1.11
N GLY A 147 5.31 2.42 -0.47
CA GLY A 147 6.75 2.16 -0.35
C GLY A 147 7.09 1.00 0.57
N TYR A 148 6.21 0.67 1.52
CA TYR A 148 6.43 -0.38 2.52
C TYR A 148 6.12 -1.78 1.97
N GLU A 149 4.90 -1.99 1.48
CA GLU A 149 4.42 -3.29 0.97
C GLU A 149 4.76 -3.49 -0.51
N ALA A 150 5.46 -2.53 -1.11
CA ALA A 150 5.76 -2.54 -2.55
C ALA A 150 4.50 -2.82 -3.40
N THR A 151 3.35 -2.31 -2.96
CA THR A 151 2.03 -2.52 -3.56
C THR A 151 1.63 -1.32 -4.41
N PHE A 152 1.01 -1.57 -5.56
CA PHE A 152 0.45 -0.53 -6.42
C PHE A 152 -1.07 -0.69 -6.51
N LEU A 153 -1.80 0.39 -6.17
CA LEU A 153 -3.25 0.41 -6.05
C LEU A 153 -3.90 1.38 -7.02
N ASP A 154 -5.07 0.98 -7.51
CA ASP A 154 -6.07 1.86 -8.11
C ASP A 154 -7.15 2.16 -7.05
N LEU A 155 -7.14 3.37 -6.53
CA LEU A 155 -8.08 3.77 -5.48
C LEU A 155 -9.50 3.91 -6.01
N ASP A 156 -9.69 4.32 -7.27
CA ASP A 156 -11.02 4.47 -7.86
C ASP A 156 -11.72 3.11 -8.02
N ASN A 157 -10.97 2.09 -8.42
CA ASN A 157 -11.48 0.72 -8.57
C ASN A 157 -11.30 -0.14 -7.32
N GLN A 158 -10.70 0.41 -6.24
CA GLN A 158 -10.43 -0.32 -4.99
C GLN A 158 -9.63 -1.60 -5.24
N LEU A 159 -8.65 -1.54 -6.12
CA LEU A 159 -7.96 -2.71 -6.62
C LEU A 159 -6.45 -2.64 -6.41
N ILE A 160 -5.86 -3.71 -5.91
CA ILE A 160 -4.43 -3.92 -5.99
C ILE A 160 -4.08 -4.36 -7.40
N ILE A 161 -3.36 -3.50 -8.14
CA ILE A 161 -2.90 -3.81 -9.50
C ILE A 161 -1.79 -4.85 -9.46
N THR A 162 -0.85 -4.67 -8.53
CA THR A 162 0.29 -5.57 -8.36
C THR A 162 0.93 -5.38 -7.00
N ASN A 163 1.49 -6.47 -6.49
CA ASN A 163 2.41 -6.50 -5.36
C ASN A 163 3.85 -6.66 -5.87
N ASP A 164 4.82 -6.61 -4.96
CA ASP A 164 6.25 -6.79 -5.29
C ASP A 164 6.77 -5.80 -6.35
N VAL A 165 6.30 -4.56 -6.30
CA VAL A 165 6.83 -3.47 -7.12
C VAL A 165 8.30 -3.23 -6.75
N ARG A 166 9.16 -3.22 -7.76
CA ARG A 166 10.62 -3.06 -7.61
C ARG A 166 11.13 -1.74 -8.18
N GLY A 167 10.32 -1.07 -8.97
CA GLY A 167 10.64 0.24 -9.48
C GLY A 167 9.42 0.93 -10.07
N VAL A 168 9.31 2.24 -9.81
CA VAL A 168 8.29 3.09 -10.39
C VAL A 168 8.96 4.33 -10.97
N LYS A 169 8.63 4.66 -12.20
CA LYS A 169 9.00 5.92 -12.83
C LYS A 169 7.75 6.67 -13.24
N ASP A 170 7.61 7.83 -12.65
CA ASP A 170 6.61 8.81 -13.04
C ASP A 170 7.15 9.68 -14.19
N THR A 171 6.43 9.75 -15.28
CA THR A 171 6.69 10.64 -16.42
C THR A 171 5.57 11.66 -16.56
N ALA A 172 5.69 12.58 -17.51
CA ALA A 172 4.64 13.58 -17.76
C ALA A 172 3.29 12.94 -18.07
N THR A 173 3.27 11.87 -18.88
CA THR A 173 2.04 11.26 -19.40
C THR A 173 1.78 9.84 -18.88
N LYS A 174 2.78 9.15 -18.32
CA LYS A 174 2.67 7.73 -17.96
C LYS A 174 3.29 7.44 -16.62
N ILE A 175 2.78 6.39 -15.96
CA ILE A 175 3.40 5.72 -14.83
C ILE A 175 3.96 4.39 -15.34
N LEU A 176 5.25 4.18 -15.17
CA LEU A 176 5.96 2.98 -15.61
C LEU A 176 6.37 2.18 -14.38
N ILE A 177 5.97 0.92 -14.33
CA ILE A 177 6.15 0.06 -13.16
C ILE A 177 6.90 -1.20 -13.59
N PHE A 178 7.97 -1.51 -12.86
CA PHE A 178 8.62 -2.82 -12.88
C PHE A 178 8.24 -3.57 -11.60
N ASN A 179 7.71 -4.76 -11.75
CA ASN A 179 7.47 -5.71 -10.68
C ASN A 179 8.16 -7.05 -10.97
N VAL A 180 8.12 -7.98 -10.01
CA VAL A 180 8.77 -9.30 -10.15
C VAL A 180 8.17 -10.17 -11.26
N SER A 181 6.98 -9.83 -11.78
CA SER A 181 6.28 -10.60 -12.81
C SER A 181 6.39 -9.99 -14.21
N GLY A 182 6.89 -8.74 -14.33
CA GLY A 182 7.00 -8.05 -15.61
C GLY A 182 6.87 -6.53 -15.51
N PHE A 183 6.19 -5.93 -16.47
CA PHE A 183 6.04 -4.48 -16.57
C PHE A 183 4.58 -4.06 -16.69
N ILE A 184 4.26 -2.92 -16.08
CA ILE A 184 2.95 -2.27 -16.19
C ILE A 184 3.17 -0.82 -16.61
N ILE A 185 2.38 -0.37 -17.57
CA ILE A 185 2.38 1.00 -18.08
C ILE A 185 0.96 1.53 -17.92
N ILE A 186 0.83 2.67 -17.25
CA ILE A 186 -0.46 3.33 -17.06
C ILE A 186 -0.39 4.68 -17.75
N ASP A 187 -1.29 4.94 -18.67
CA ASP A 187 -1.49 6.26 -19.24
C ASP A 187 -2.28 7.14 -18.27
N LYS A 188 -1.76 8.33 -17.96
CA LYS A 188 -2.35 9.21 -16.94
C LYS A 188 -3.58 9.98 -17.41
N GLU A 189 -3.73 10.13 -18.72
CA GLU A 189 -4.85 10.87 -19.31
C GLU A 189 -6.06 9.94 -19.52
N THR A 190 -5.81 8.78 -20.12
CA THR A 190 -6.87 7.82 -20.46
C THR A 190 -7.13 6.79 -19.38
N ASN A 191 -6.17 6.59 -18.46
CA ASN A 191 -6.11 5.50 -17.49
C ASN A 191 -6.03 4.10 -18.14
N ASP A 192 -5.60 4.03 -19.40
CA ASP A 192 -5.34 2.77 -20.07
C ASP A 192 -4.12 2.08 -19.43
N ILE A 193 -4.24 0.76 -19.29
CA ILE A 193 -3.23 -0.08 -18.67
C ILE A 193 -2.68 -1.06 -19.70
N GLN A 194 -1.37 -1.08 -19.87
CA GLN A 194 -0.66 -2.09 -20.65
C GLN A 194 0.15 -2.96 -19.71
N VAL A 195 0.07 -4.28 -19.88
CA VAL A 195 0.77 -5.23 -19.02
C VAL A 195 1.55 -6.23 -19.86
N TYR A 196 2.83 -6.34 -19.59
CA TYR A 196 3.70 -7.40 -20.08
C TYR A 196 4.09 -8.32 -18.93
N PHE A 197 3.79 -9.61 -19.07
CA PHE A 197 4.23 -10.65 -18.13
C PHE A 197 5.47 -11.37 -18.70
N ASP A 198 6.53 -11.40 -17.91
CA ASP A 198 7.72 -12.21 -18.23
C ASP A 198 7.44 -13.67 -17.85
N GLU A 199 7.21 -14.50 -18.86
CA GLU A 199 6.87 -15.92 -18.68
C GLU A 199 7.98 -16.73 -17.98
N SER A 200 9.21 -16.23 -17.97
CA SER A 200 10.31 -16.86 -17.22
C SER A 200 10.22 -16.62 -15.71
N LEU A 201 9.49 -15.58 -15.30
CA LEU A 201 9.36 -15.15 -13.90
C LEU A 201 8.03 -15.56 -13.26
N VAL A 202 6.98 -15.69 -14.09
CA VAL A 202 5.62 -15.99 -13.61
C VAL A 202 5.09 -17.27 -14.24
N GLY A 203 4.64 -18.21 -13.42
CA GLY A 203 4.01 -19.45 -13.91
C GLY A 203 2.68 -19.15 -14.62
N LYS A 204 2.39 -19.91 -15.70
CA LYS A 204 1.22 -19.73 -16.55
C LYS A 204 -0.10 -19.58 -15.77
N LYS A 205 -0.33 -20.42 -14.75
CA LYS A 205 -1.57 -20.39 -13.96
C LYS A 205 -1.75 -19.06 -13.22
N VAL A 206 -0.69 -18.53 -12.62
CA VAL A 206 -0.70 -17.26 -11.90
C VAL A 206 -0.92 -16.11 -12.89
N ARG A 207 -0.21 -16.12 -14.02
CA ARG A 207 -0.40 -15.14 -15.09
C ARG A 207 -1.85 -15.11 -15.58
N ASP A 208 -2.43 -16.26 -15.91
CA ASP A 208 -3.80 -16.35 -16.43
C ASP A 208 -4.83 -15.85 -15.41
N SER A 209 -4.63 -16.10 -14.11
CA SER A 209 -5.47 -15.58 -13.04
C SER A 209 -5.36 -14.05 -12.92
N LEU A 210 -4.14 -13.50 -12.96
CA LEU A 210 -3.92 -12.03 -12.94
C LEU A 210 -4.55 -11.35 -14.16
N ILE A 211 -4.40 -11.93 -15.35
CA ILE A 211 -5.02 -11.41 -16.57
C ILE A 211 -6.55 -11.42 -16.45
N ALA A 212 -7.14 -12.50 -15.92
CA ALA A 212 -8.59 -12.60 -15.74
C ALA A 212 -9.11 -11.51 -14.79
N MET A 213 -8.43 -11.32 -13.65
CA MET A 213 -8.74 -10.28 -12.69
C MET A 213 -8.64 -8.87 -13.30
N LEU A 214 -7.54 -8.56 -13.99
CA LEU A 214 -7.35 -7.26 -14.61
C LEU A 214 -8.39 -7.00 -15.71
N ARG A 215 -8.71 -8.01 -16.53
CA ARG A 215 -9.75 -7.90 -17.57
C ARG A 215 -11.14 -7.65 -16.99
N TYR A 216 -11.46 -8.29 -15.87
CA TYR A 216 -12.74 -8.09 -15.21
C TYR A 216 -12.91 -6.62 -14.75
N ASN A 217 -11.85 -6.01 -14.21
CA ASN A 217 -11.90 -4.66 -13.64
C ASN A 217 -11.68 -3.55 -14.68
N TYR A 218 -10.87 -3.77 -15.70
CA TYR A 218 -10.48 -2.72 -16.66
C TYR A 218 -11.08 -2.88 -18.06
N GLY A 219 -11.57 -4.07 -18.40
CA GLY A 219 -12.24 -4.30 -19.69
C GLY A 219 -11.39 -3.84 -20.87
N ASN A 220 -11.92 -2.89 -21.63
CA ASN A 220 -11.27 -2.34 -22.82
C ASN A 220 -10.08 -1.40 -22.53
N GLN A 221 -9.90 -0.95 -21.29
CA GLN A 221 -8.75 -0.15 -20.88
C GLN A 221 -7.49 -1.00 -20.63
N LEU A 222 -7.62 -2.35 -20.67
CA LEU A 222 -6.50 -3.25 -20.47
C LEU A 222 -5.99 -3.81 -21.81
N THR A 223 -4.70 -3.64 -22.06
CA THR A 223 -3.97 -4.31 -23.14
C THR A 223 -2.93 -5.25 -22.55
N ILE A 224 -2.99 -6.53 -22.92
CA ILE A 224 -1.95 -7.51 -22.59
C ILE A 224 -0.97 -7.60 -23.75
N LEU A 225 0.29 -7.29 -23.47
CA LEU A 225 1.37 -7.31 -24.45
C LEU A 225 1.99 -8.72 -24.51
N ASN A 226 2.28 -9.19 -25.72
CA ASN A 226 2.89 -10.50 -25.94
C ASN A 226 4.42 -10.44 -25.98
N SER A 227 4.98 -9.26 -26.26
CA SER A 227 6.42 -9.05 -26.28
C SER A 227 6.79 -7.64 -25.82
N LEU A 228 8.05 -7.48 -25.41
CA LEU A 228 8.62 -6.17 -25.07
C LEU A 228 8.71 -5.22 -26.27
N ASP A 229 8.69 -5.75 -27.49
CA ASP A 229 8.75 -4.95 -28.72
C ASP A 229 7.46 -4.20 -29.00
N GLU A 230 6.35 -4.60 -28.38
CA GLU A 230 5.08 -3.88 -28.42
C GLU A 230 5.08 -2.63 -27.54
N ILE A 231 6.08 -2.49 -26.64
CA ILE A 231 6.28 -1.30 -25.80
C ILE A 231 7.04 -0.26 -26.61
N GLY A 232 6.60 0.99 -26.58
CA GLY A 232 7.33 2.11 -27.18
C GLY A 232 8.79 2.17 -26.71
N GLU A 233 9.70 2.52 -27.61
CA GLU A 233 11.15 2.45 -27.35
C GLU A 233 11.56 3.27 -26.09
N ALA A 234 10.99 4.45 -25.92
CA ALA A 234 11.30 5.31 -24.77
C ALA A 234 10.86 4.67 -23.44
N GLU A 235 9.64 4.16 -23.37
CA GLU A 235 9.11 3.47 -22.18
C GLU A 235 9.88 2.18 -21.89
N ARG A 236 10.14 1.39 -22.93
CA ARG A 236 10.90 0.15 -22.83
C ARG A 236 12.29 0.40 -22.24
N THR A 237 12.99 1.43 -22.72
CA THR A 237 14.31 1.82 -22.20
C THR A 237 14.24 2.11 -20.70
N ILE A 238 13.26 2.89 -20.24
CA ILE A 238 13.11 3.22 -18.82
C ILE A 238 12.77 1.97 -18.00
N LEU A 239 11.87 1.12 -18.48
CA LEU A 239 11.46 -0.10 -17.78
C LEU A 239 12.63 -1.08 -17.63
N LEU A 240 13.45 -1.25 -18.66
CA LEU A 240 14.66 -2.06 -18.60
C LEU A 240 15.68 -1.47 -17.62
N GLN A 241 15.85 -0.14 -17.58
CA GLN A 241 16.69 0.52 -16.57
C GLN A 241 16.19 0.28 -15.14
N LEU A 242 14.87 0.33 -14.89
CA LEU A 242 14.30 0.02 -13.57
C LEU A 242 14.64 -1.43 -13.16
N ARG A 243 14.50 -2.38 -14.09
CA ARG A 243 14.85 -3.79 -13.86
C ARG A 243 16.35 -3.94 -13.54
N ASP A 244 17.20 -3.38 -14.38
CA ASP A 244 18.67 -3.53 -14.26
C ASP A 244 19.19 -2.88 -12.97
N ASN A 245 18.65 -1.73 -12.57
CA ASN A 245 18.93 -1.10 -11.29
C ASN A 245 18.54 -1.95 -10.07
N TYR A 246 17.49 -2.75 -10.20
CA TYR A 246 17.08 -3.69 -9.14
C TYR A 246 18.02 -4.91 -9.09
N VAL A 247 18.36 -5.48 -10.24
CA VAL A 247 19.23 -6.66 -10.33
C VAL A 247 20.67 -6.33 -9.85
N SER A 248 21.17 -5.13 -10.13
CA SER A 248 22.51 -4.70 -9.72
C SER A 248 22.68 -4.45 -8.21
N LYS A 249 21.57 -4.36 -7.46
CA LYS A 249 21.57 -4.14 -6.00
C LYS A 249 21.44 -5.43 -5.19
N LYS A 250 21.28 -6.58 -5.85
CA LYS A 250 21.29 -7.92 -5.25
C LYS A 250 22.66 -8.54 -5.29
#